data_b745fcf7a98e034500c3180abc496a15
#
_entry.id   b745fcf7a98e034500c3180abc496a15
#
_cell.length_a   1.000
_cell.length_b   1.000
_cell.length_c   1.000
_cell.angle_alpha   90.00
_cell.angle_beta   90.00
_cell.angle_gamma   90.00
#
_symmetry.space_group_name_H-M   'P 1'
#
loop_
_entity.id
_entity.type
_entity.pdbx_description
1 polymer ?
#
loop_
_entity_poly.entity_id
_entity_poly.type
_entity_poly.pdbx_seq_one_letter_code
_entity_poly.pdbx_strand_id
1 'polypeptide(L)'
;MHQRYLSTLLKSLLLLTLLCIGFSWYAIQNNLLGFVYTTLTNYQLAKIEEVSNIDLAIVGDSSGGNAINSQLLGEQLGMKAISLSLTGAFGYGGSYIMARKAIQKGAKTVVLMHTMDMLTRPLYQDHRAGVFLIRSFSDLLDLSDNLHHILNLYLSRDIVATAIKQTFKHWKGNKAHEEDERSQPHLYDYIKQGAPLEAHQIDIQLSENMINESKLYYLNKTAELCTARKVR
;
A
#
# COMPACT_ATOMS: atom_id res chain seq x y z
N MET A 1 -30.33 32.91 -18.67
CA MET A 1 -30.49 32.48 -17.26
C MET A 1 -29.95 31.06 -17.01
N HIS A 2 -30.30 30.07 -17.84
CA HIS A 2 -29.88 28.67 -17.69
C HIS A 2 -28.34 28.45 -17.66
N GLN A 3 -27.55 29.13 -18.49
CA GLN A 3 -26.11 28.95 -18.53
C GLN A 3 -25.40 29.39 -17.22
N ARG A 4 -25.85 30.46 -16.60
CA ARG A 4 -25.30 30.92 -15.30
C ARG A 4 -25.62 29.93 -14.18
N TYR A 5 -26.86 29.43 -14.17
CA TYR A 5 -27.27 28.41 -13.20
C TYR A 5 -26.45 27.13 -13.34
N LEU A 6 -26.31 26.63 -14.59
CA LEU A 6 -25.50 25.42 -14.85
C LEU A 6 -24.02 25.60 -14.46
N SER A 7 -23.45 26.78 -14.79
CA SER A 7 -22.06 27.09 -14.39
C SER A 7 -21.90 27.11 -12.87
N THR A 8 -22.86 27.72 -12.14
CA THR A 8 -22.81 27.75 -10.67
C THR A 8 -22.94 26.34 -10.10
N LEU A 9 -23.86 25.54 -10.60
CA LEU A 9 -24.06 24.15 -10.16
C LEU A 9 -22.77 23.32 -10.38
N LEU A 10 -22.16 23.41 -11.55
CA LEU A 10 -20.91 22.70 -11.87
C LEU A 10 -19.77 23.14 -10.94
N LYS A 11 -19.62 24.45 -10.70
CA LYS A 11 -18.61 24.97 -9.76
C LYS A 11 -18.83 24.46 -8.34
N SER A 12 -20.07 24.44 -7.88
CA SER A 12 -20.41 23.94 -6.54
C SER A 12 -20.14 22.45 -6.42
N LEU A 13 -20.45 21.66 -7.45
CA LEU A 13 -20.18 20.24 -7.49
C LEU A 13 -18.67 19.95 -7.49
N LEU A 14 -17.91 20.69 -8.30
CA LEU A 14 -16.45 20.58 -8.32
C LEU A 14 -15.84 20.92 -6.96
N LEU A 15 -16.29 22.01 -6.34
CA LEU A 15 -15.82 22.41 -5.02
C LEU A 15 -16.10 21.33 -3.97
N LEU A 16 -17.32 20.79 -3.97
CA LEU A 16 -17.69 19.69 -3.06
C LEU A 16 -16.81 18.45 -3.26
N THR A 17 -16.56 18.08 -4.50
CA THR A 17 -15.68 16.95 -4.86
C THR A 17 -14.27 17.18 -4.33
N LEU A 18 -13.71 18.37 -4.56
CA LEU A 18 -12.37 18.73 -4.06
C LEU A 18 -12.31 18.73 -2.53
N LEU A 19 -13.34 19.19 -1.84
CA LEU A 19 -13.43 19.13 -0.39
C LEU A 19 -13.47 17.67 0.11
N CYS A 20 -14.26 16.81 -0.50
CA CYS A 20 -14.31 15.38 -0.15
C CYS A 20 -12.94 14.71 -0.32
N ILE A 21 -12.27 14.95 -1.45
CA ILE A 21 -10.91 14.43 -1.68
C ILE A 21 -9.94 15.00 -0.63
N GLY A 22 -10.01 16.30 -0.34
CA GLY A 22 -9.15 16.95 0.65
C GLY A 22 -9.31 16.38 2.06
N PHE A 23 -10.54 16.16 2.52
CA PHE A 23 -10.80 15.52 3.82
C PHE A 23 -10.31 14.07 3.85
N SER A 24 -10.57 13.30 2.81
CA SER A 24 -10.10 11.91 2.71
C SER A 24 -8.57 11.85 2.69
N TRP A 25 -7.92 12.69 1.91
CA TRP A 25 -6.47 12.83 1.88
C TRP A 25 -5.91 13.19 3.27
N TYR A 26 -6.44 14.24 3.91
CA TYR A 26 -5.99 14.67 5.22
C TYR A 26 -6.13 13.56 6.26
N ALA A 27 -7.27 12.87 6.28
CA ALA A 27 -7.52 11.79 7.22
C ALA A 27 -6.57 10.59 7.01
N ILE A 28 -6.24 10.25 5.75
CA ILE A 28 -5.29 9.20 5.43
C ILE A 28 -3.88 9.59 5.89
N GLN A 29 -3.43 10.82 5.58
CA GLN A 29 -2.10 11.29 5.96
C GLN A 29 -1.87 11.31 7.47
N ASN A 30 -2.92 11.62 8.23
CA ASN A 30 -2.87 11.73 9.70
C ASN A 30 -3.35 10.47 10.43
N ASN A 31 -3.51 9.35 9.73
CA ASN A 31 -3.96 8.07 10.32
C ASN A 31 -5.30 8.14 11.08
N LEU A 32 -6.22 8.99 10.62
CA LEU A 32 -7.47 9.24 11.34
C LEU A 32 -8.56 8.20 11.02
N LEU A 33 -8.38 7.37 9.98
CA LEU A 33 -9.42 6.44 9.53
C LEU A 33 -9.52 5.18 10.39
N GLY A 34 -8.46 4.82 11.11
CA GLY A 34 -8.41 3.63 11.96
C GLY A 34 -8.52 2.31 11.19
N PHE A 35 -8.22 2.30 9.89
CA PHE A 35 -8.20 1.08 9.10
C PHE A 35 -6.88 0.34 9.27
N VAL A 36 -6.94 -0.99 9.35
CA VAL A 36 -5.74 -1.86 9.43
C VAL A 36 -4.72 -1.54 8.33
N TYR A 37 -5.20 -1.20 7.13
CA TYR A 37 -4.32 -0.83 6.01
C TYR A 37 -3.56 0.47 6.24
N THR A 38 -4.18 1.47 6.89
CA THR A 38 -3.51 2.74 7.23
C THR A 38 -2.42 2.53 8.26
N THR A 39 -2.68 1.73 9.28
CA THR A 39 -1.71 1.41 10.33
C THR A 39 -0.50 0.69 9.75
N LEU A 40 -0.72 -0.38 8.97
CA LEU A 40 0.36 -1.11 8.30
C LEU A 40 1.17 -0.21 7.36
N THR A 41 0.49 0.60 6.55
CA THR A 41 1.16 1.51 5.62
C THR A 41 2.04 2.52 6.36
N ASN A 42 1.50 3.15 7.40
CA ASN A 42 2.23 4.14 8.18
C ASN A 42 3.44 3.51 8.86
N TYR A 43 3.30 2.31 9.41
CA TYR A 43 4.41 1.57 10.00
C TYR A 43 5.52 1.30 8.97
N GLN A 44 5.20 0.74 7.81
CA GLN A 44 6.18 0.43 6.78
C GLN A 44 6.83 1.69 6.19
N LEU A 45 6.06 2.78 6.06
CA LEU A 45 6.59 4.06 5.60
C LEU A 45 7.51 4.71 6.64
N ALA A 46 7.14 4.69 7.93
CA ALA A 46 8.01 5.17 9.01
C ALA A 46 9.31 4.35 9.07
N LYS A 47 9.20 3.03 9.02
CA LYS A 47 10.33 2.11 9.03
C LYS A 47 11.33 2.40 7.91
N ILE A 48 10.86 2.66 6.69
CA ILE A 48 11.76 2.97 5.57
C ILE A 48 12.37 4.37 5.69
N GLU A 49 11.69 5.33 6.34
CA GLU A 49 12.25 6.66 6.56
C GLU A 49 13.41 6.65 7.57
N GLU A 50 13.35 5.78 8.57
CA GLU A 50 14.36 5.63 9.61
C GLU A 50 15.62 4.88 9.14
N VAL A 51 15.50 4.15 8.03
CA VAL A 51 16.59 3.28 7.54
C VAL A 51 17.31 3.95 6.36
N SER A 52 18.63 3.84 6.34
CA SER A 52 19.49 4.22 5.21
C SER A 52 20.44 3.08 4.87
N ASN A 53 20.95 3.10 3.64
CA ASN A 53 21.92 2.11 3.14
C ASN A 53 21.40 0.67 3.25
N ILE A 54 20.23 0.45 2.68
CA ILE A 54 19.61 -0.88 2.63
C ILE A 54 20.38 -1.72 1.59
N ASP A 55 20.78 -2.94 1.95
CA ASP A 55 21.37 -3.88 1.00
C ASP A 55 20.28 -4.76 0.35
N LEU A 56 19.32 -5.21 1.15
CA LEU A 56 18.27 -6.12 0.74
C LEU A 56 16.90 -5.62 1.20
N ALA A 57 15.99 -5.40 0.29
CA ALA A 57 14.59 -5.09 0.59
C ALA A 57 13.69 -6.26 0.16
N ILE A 58 12.83 -6.71 1.05
CA ILE A 58 11.79 -7.70 0.77
C ILE A 58 10.48 -6.92 0.64
N VAL A 59 9.84 -7.02 -0.51
CA VAL A 59 8.55 -6.38 -0.80
C VAL A 59 7.57 -7.44 -1.26
N GLY A 60 6.29 -7.24 -1.02
CA GLY A 60 5.28 -8.21 -1.43
C GLY A 60 4.03 -8.13 -0.57
N ASP A 61 3.37 -9.26 -0.48
CA ASP A 61 2.18 -9.42 0.36
C ASP A 61 2.52 -9.99 1.76
N SER A 62 1.50 -10.44 2.48
CA SER A 62 1.66 -11.03 3.81
C SER A 62 2.52 -12.30 3.83
N SER A 63 2.71 -13.00 2.70
CA SER A 63 3.60 -14.15 2.64
C SER A 63 5.06 -13.75 2.89
N GLY A 64 5.52 -12.64 2.28
CA GLY A 64 6.84 -12.09 2.56
C GLY A 64 6.97 -11.55 3.99
N GLY A 65 5.91 -10.90 4.50
CA GLY A 65 5.91 -10.35 5.85
C GLY A 65 5.89 -11.39 6.95
N ASN A 66 5.20 -12.50 6.74
CA ASN A 66 5.04 -13.56 7.75
C ASN A 66 6.09 -14.68 7.66
N ALA A 67 6.62 -14.94 6.45
CA ALA A 67 7.53 -16.05 6.23
C ALA A 67 9.01 -15.70 6.41
N ILE A 68 9.37 -14.41 6.32
CA ILE A 68 10.77 -13.99 6.35
C ILE A 68 11.03 -13.06 7.54
N ASN A 69 11.91 -13.49 8.43
CA ASN A 69 12.53 -12.61 9.41
C ASN A 69 13.70 -11.87 8.74
N SER A 70 13.47 -10.61 8.37
CA SER A 70 14.47 -9.82 7.65
C SER A 70 15.72 -9.52 8.48
N GLN A 71 15.60 -9.41 9.80
CA GLN A 71 16.74 -9.21 10.69
C GLN A 71 17.64 -10.44 10.69
N LEU A 72 17.09 -11.63 10.94
CA LEU A 72 17.85 -12.87 10.97
C LEU A 72 18.50 -13.16 9.61
N LEU A 73 17.76 -12.90 8.50
CA LEU A 73 18.29 -13.04 7.16
C LEU A 73 19.47 -12.10 6.92
N GLY A 74 19.35 -10.84 7.36
CA GLY A 74 20.42 -9.85 7.27
C GLY A 74 21.67 -10.25 8.04
N GLU A 75 21.50 -10.75 9.26
CA GLU A 75 22.61 -11.27 10.10
C GLU A 75 23.33 -12.45 9.41
N GLN A 76 22.57 -13.39 8.85
CA GLN A 76 23.14 -14.56 8.17
C GLN A 76 23.88 -14.22 6.87
N LEU A 77 23.41 -13.20 6.15
CA LEU A 77 24.01 -12.77 4.89
C LEU A 77 25.08 -11.67 5.06
N GLY A 78 25.24 -11.13 6.26
CA GLY A 78 26.10 -9.95 6.48
C GLY A 78 25.58 -8.71 5.75
N MET A 79 24.27 -8.57 5.58
CA MET A 79 23.61 -7.51 4.83
C MET A 79 22.61 -6.76 5.71
N LYS A 80 22.40 -5.47 5.42
CA LYS A 80 21.29 -4.73 6.01
C LYS A 80 19.99 -5.04 5.27
N ALA A 81 19.22 -5.99 5.81
CA ALA A 81 17.96 -6.43 5.22
C ALA A 81 16.75 -5.79 5.92
N ILE A 82 15.71 -5.46 5.14
CA ILE A 82 14.46 -4.89 5.63
C ILE A 82 13.27 -5.57 4.94
N SER A 83 12.22 -5.89 5.70
CA SER A 83 10.93 -6.29 5.13
C SER A 83 10.00 -5.09 5.07
N LEU A 84 9.51 -4.82 3.86
CA LEU A 84 8.54 -3.78 3.52
C LEU A 84 7.27 -4.42 2.92
N SER A 85 7.06 -5.68 3.24
CA SER A 85 5.89 -6.42 2.78
C SER A 85 4.61 -5.81 3.36
N LEU A 86 3.56 -5.85 2.55
CA LEU A 86 2.23 -5.34 2.89
C LEU A 86 1.25 -6.52 3.01
N THR A 87 -0.03 -6.30 2.77
CA THR A 87 -1.01 -7.37 2.59
C THR A 87 -1.34 -7.56 1.12
N GLY A 88 -1.97 -8.68 0.77
CA GLY A 88 -2.41 -8.93 -0.61
C GLY A 88 -3.36 -7.87 -1.16
N ALA A 89 -4.02 -7.07 -0.30
CA ALA A 89 -4.88 -5.97 -0.71
C ALA A 89 -4.15 -4.81 -1.40
N PHE A 90 -2.82 -4.74 -1.28
CA PHE A 90 -2.00 -3.72 -1.96
C PHE A 90 -1.50 -4.18 -3.33
N GLY A 91 -1.53 -5.47 -3.61
CA GLY A 91 -1.13 -6.06 -4.87
C GLY A 91 0.28 -5.71 -5.34
N TYR A 92 0.54 -5.92 -6.62
CA TYR A 92 1.83 -5.60 -7.24
C TYR A 92 2.08 -4.09 -7.31
N GLY A 93 1.04 -3.26 -7.42
CA GLY A 93 1.17 -1.81 -7.40
C GLY A 93 1.73 -1.29 -6.07
N GLY A 94 1.26 -1.85 -4.95
CA GLY A 94 1.80 -1.54 -3.63
C GLY A 94 3.25 -1.96 -3.48
N SER A 95 3.59 -3.17 -3.95
CA SER A 95 4.96 -3.67 -3.92
C SER A 95 5.92 -2.84 -4.78
N TYR A 96 5.45 -2.37 -5.94
CA TYR A 96 6.22 -1.44 -6.78
C TYR A 96 6.56 -0.14 -6.04
N ILE A 97 5.59 0.49 -5.36
CA ILE A 97 5.84 1.72 -4.58
C ILE A 97 6.86 1.44 -3.47
N MET A 98 6.72 0.34 -2.74
CA MET A 98 7.65 0.01 -1.66
C MET A 98 9.05 -0.33 -2.18
N ALA A 99 9.17 -1.06 -3.30
CA ALA A 99 10.43 -1.31 -3.97
C ALA A 99 11.12 0.00 -4.41
N ARG A 100 10.36 0.91 -5.03
CA ARG A 100 10.89 2.23 -5.43
C ARG A 100 11.43 3.02 -4.24
N LYS A 101 10.68 3.06 -3.14
CA LYS A 101 11.12 3.74 -1.91
C LYS A 101 12.38 3.07 -1.32
N ALA A 102 12.45 1.74 -1.31
CA ALA A 102 13.63 1.01 -0.89
C ALA A 102 14.87 1.32 -1.75
N ILE A 103 14.70 1.37 -3.06
CA ILE A 103 15.76 1.72 -4.02
C ILE A 103 16.23 3.16 -3.80
N GLN A 104 15.32 4.09 -3.52
CA GLN A 104 15.66 5.48 -3.17
C GLN A 104 16.47 5.58 -1.88
N LYS A 105 16.30 4.64 -0.94
CA LYS A 105 17.08 4.52 0.31
C LYS A 105 18.34 3.66 0.17
N GLY A 106 18.70 3.26 -1.05
CA GLY A 106 19.96 2.60 -1.39
C GLY A 106 19.88 1.08 -1.48
N ALA A 107 18.70 0.47 -1.58
CA ALA A 107 18.58 -0.96 -1.75
C ALA A 107 19.31 -1.44 -3.01
N LYS A 108 20.17 -2.46 -2.82
CA LYS A 108 20.97 -3.10 -3.89
C LYS A 108 20.30 -4.35 -4.45
N THR A 109 19.43 -4.94 -3.65
CA THR A 109 18.65 -6.13 -4.01
C THR A 109 17.22 -5.95 -3.55
N VAL A 110 16.27 -6.27 -4.42
CA VAL A 110 14.84 -6.30 -4.11
C VAL A 110 14.32 -7.72 -4.34
N VAL A 111 13.78 -8.32 -3.30
CA VAL A 111 13.08 -9.60 -3.38
C VAL A 111 11.58 -9.32 -3.39
N LEU A 112 10.93 -9.70 -4.48
CA LEU A 112 9.48 -9.61 -4.61
C LEU A 112 8.86 -10.95 -4.21
N MET A 113 8.04 -10.94 -3.16
CA MET A 113 7.43 -12.13 -2.61
C MET A 113 5.91 -11.99 -2.49
N HIS A 114 5.22 -12.72 -3.32
CA HIS A 114 3.75 -12.80 -3.36
C HIS A 114 3.28 -14.24 -3.35
N THR A 115 2.08 -14.45 -2.83
CA THR A 115 1.39 -15.73 -3.02
C THR A 115 1.04 -15.90 -4.49
N MET A 116 1.06 -17.16 -4.96
CA MET A 116 0.85 -17.47 -6.40
C MET A 116 -0.52 -17.00 -6.91
N ASP A 117 -1.54 -17.02 -6.05
CA ASP A 117 -2.89 -16.59 -6.37
C ASP A 117 -2.99 -15.06 -6.60
N MET A 118 -1.98 -14.29 -6.20
CA MET A 118 -1.95 -12.83 -6.46
C MET A 118 -2.02 -12.50 -7.95
N LEU A 119 -1.50 -13.34 -8.83
CA LEU A 119 -1.56 -13.12 -10.29
C LEU A 119 -2.99 -13.25 -10.85
N THR A 120 -3.83 -14.04 -10.20
CA THR A 120 -5.19 -14.36 -10.67
C THR A 120 -6.29 -13.64 -9.91
N ARG A 121 -5.98 -12.99 -8.79
CA ARG A 121 -6.98 -12.24 -7.99
C ARG A 121 -7.58 -11.08 -8.79
N PRO A 122 -8.88 -10.80 -8.60
CA PRO A 122 -9.51 -9.64 -9.23
C PRO A 122 -8.84 -8.32 -8.80
N LEU A 123 -8.61 -7.44 -9.75
CA LEU A 123 -7.95 -6.15 -9.56
C LEU A 123 -8.60 -5.23 -8.52
N TYR A 124 -9.93 -5.29 -8.39
CA TYR A 124 -10.64 -4.42 -7.45
C TYR A 124 -10.23 -4.65 -5.98
N GLN A 125 -9.66 -5.81 -5.66
CA GLN A 125 -9.14 -6.09 -4.32
C GLN A 125 -7.78 -5.42 -4.09
N ASP A 126 -6.97 -5.31 -5.14
CA ASP A 126 -5.61 -4.77 -5.09
C ASP A 126 -5.60 -3.23 -5.01
N HIS A 127 -6.65 -2.57 -5.47
CA HIS A 127 -6.66 -1.10 -5.58
C HIS A 127 -7.12 -0.38 -4.32
N ARG A 128 -7.90 -1.03 -3.47
CA ARG A 128 -8.45 -0.39 -2.27
C ARG A 128 -7.38 0.08 -1.31
N ALA A 129 -6.33 -0.71 -1.16
CA ALA A 129 -5.26 -0.40 -0.24
C ALA A 129 -4.18 0.51 -0.84
N GLY A 130 -4.01 0.53 -2.17
CA GLY A 130 -3.02 1.37 -2.86
C GLY A 130 -3.13 2.85 -2.54
N VAL A 131 -4.36 3.34 -2.30
CA VAL A 131 -4.64 4.71 -1.88
C VAL A 131 -3.87 5.12 -0.62
N PHE A 132 -3.69 4.20 0.31
CA PHE A 132 -2.98 4.48 1.57
C PHE A 132 -1.47 4.62 1.39
N LEU A 133 -0.93 4.24 0.24
CA LEU A 133 0.48 4.41 -0.11
C LEU A 133 0.79 5.74 -0.79
N ILE A 134 -0.24 6.48 -1.24
CA ILE A 134 -0.08 7.74 -1.94
C ILE A 134 0.28 8.83 -0.92
N ARG A 135 1.55 9.20 -0.87
CA ARG A 135 2.09 10.26 0.01
C ARG A 135 2.60 11.46 -0.76
N SER A 136 2.76 11.30 -2.08
CA SER A 136 3.27 12.34 -2.95
C SER A 136 2.57 12.29 -4.31
N PHE A 137 2.74 13.35 -5.09
CA PHE A 137 2.25 13.38 -6.47
C PHE A 137 2.91 12.31 -7.35
N SER A 138 4.17 11.97 -7.06
CA SER A 138 4.84 10.87 -7.78
C SER A 138 4.21 9.51 -7.48
N ASP A 139 3.79 9.26 -6.24
CA ASP A 139 3.07 8.02 -5.91
C ASP A 139 1.73 7.93 -6.68
N LEU A 140 1.03 9.07 -6.82
CA LEU A 140 -0.20 9.14 -7.60
C LEU A 140 0.05 8.86 -9.08
N LEU A 141 1.10 9.42 -9.67
CA LEU A 141 1.47 9.16 -11.06
C LEU A 141 1.85 7.71 -11.30
N ASP A 142 2.51 7.08 -10.34
CA ASP A 142 2.89 5.67 -10.45
C ASP A 142 1.70 4.71 -10.43
N LEU A 143 0.61 5.12 -9.78
CA LEU A 143 -0.65 4.38 -9.74
C LEU A 143 -1.69 4.93 -10.72
N SER A 144 -1.30 5.78 -11.68
CA SER A 144 -2.21 6.51 -12.57
C SER A 144 -3.09 5.61 -13.43
N ASP A 145 -2.64 4.39 -13.75
CA ASP A 145 -3.45 3.41 -14.49
C ASP A 145 -4.73 3.01 -13.75
N ASN A 146 -4.74 3.24 -12.45
CA ASN A 146 -5.85 2.95 -11.56
C ASN A 146 -6.52 4.22 -11.01
N LEU A 147 -6.24 5.37 -11.62
CA LEU A 147 -6.69 6.67 -11.13
C LEU A 147 -8.20 6.73 -10.85
N HIS A 148 -9.01 6.13 -11.71
CA HIS A 148 -10.47 6.12 -11.52
C HIS A 148 -10.88 5.29 -10.28
N HIS A 149 -10.21 4.17 -10.00
CA HIS A 149 -10.45 3.38 -8.78
C HIS A 149 -9.99 4.13 -7.54
N ILE A 150 -8.85 4.83 -7.63
CA ILE A 150 -8.32 5.66 -6.57
C ILE A 150 -9.29 6.80 -6.25
N LEU A 151 -9.77 7.51 -7.26
CA LEU A 151 -10.75 8.59 -7.08
C LEU A 151 -12.08 8.07 -6.52
N ASN A 152 -12.58 6.96 -7.02
CA ASN A 152 -13.80 6.33 -6.50
C ASN A 152 -13.66 5.97 -5.02
N LEU A 153 -12.48 5.53 -4.59
CA LEU A 153 -12.25 5.21 -3.20
C LEU A 153 -12.19 6.47 -2.34
N TYR A 154 -11.44 7.52 -2.76
CA TYR A 154 -11.41 8.81 -2.06
C TYR A 154 -12.78 9.46 -1.95
N LEU A 155 -13.67 9.20 -2.90
CA LEU A 155 -15.04 9.70 -2.94
C LEU A 155 -16.06 8.71 -2.37
N SER A 156 -15.63 7.53 -1.94
CA SER A 156 -16.55 6.56 -1.35
C SER A 156 -17.21 7.11 -0.09
N ARG A 157 -18.51 6.85 0.04
CA ARG A 157 -19.31 7.36 1.16
C ARG A 157 -18.68 7.05 2.52
N ASP A 158 -18.19 5.84 2.68
CA ASP A 158 -17.66 5.36 3.96
C ASP A 158 -16.35 6.06 4.33
N ILE A 159 -15.47 6.26 3.35
CA ILE A 159 -14.21 6.98 3.58
C ILE A 159 -14.48 8.44 3.85
N VAL A 160 -15.28 9.11 3.02
CA VAL A 160 -15.59 10.53 3.15
C VAL A 160 -16.28 10.82 4.50
N ALA A 161 -17.31 10.04 4.85
CA ALA A 161 -18.02 10.24 6.12
C ALA A 161 -17.10 10.02 7.33
N THR A 162 -16.28 8.97 7.30
CA THR A 162 -15.31 8.68 8.36
C THR A 162 -14.24 9.78 8.41
N ALA A 163 -13.70 10.19 7.28
CA ALA A 163 -12.69 11.23 7.18
C ALA A 163 -13.17 12.55 7.78
N ILE A 164 -14.36 13.01 7.38
CA ILE A 164 -14.95 14.24 7.92
C ILE A 164 -15.12 14.13 9.43
N LYS A 165 -15.78 13.05 9.91
CA LYS A 165 -16.05 12.83 11.33
C LYS A 165 -14.77 12.82 12.17
N GLN A 166 -13.76 12.08 11.74
CA GLN A 166 -12.51 11.93 12.49
C GLN A 166 -11.64 13.18 12.40
N THR A 167 -11.63 13.89 11.27
CA THR A 167 -10.93 15.16 11.15
C THR A 167 -11.47 16.19 12.13
N PHE A 168 -12.79 16.34 12.22
CA PHE A 168 -13.40 17.26 13.22
C PHE A 168 -13.13 16.84 14.65
N LYS A 169 -13.10 15.53 14.96
CA LYS A 169 -12.70 15.05 16.29
C LYS A 169 -11.25 15.39 16.59
N HIS A 170 -10.35 15.18 15.64
CA HIS A 170 -8.93 15.48 15.75
C HIS A 170 -8.71 16.99 16.02
N TRP A 171 -9.36 17.86 15.26
CA TRP A 171 -9.26 19.32 15.47
C TRP A 171 -9.82 19.80 16.82
N LYS A 172 -10.76 19.05 17.41
CA LYS A 172 -11.26 19.33 18.78
C LYS A 172 -10.34 18.79 19.87
N GLY A 173 -9.15 18.29 19.53
CA GLY A 173 -8.18 17.78 20.50
C GLY A 173 -8.47 16.37 21.02
N ASN A 174 -9.49 15.68 20.48
CA ASN A 174 -9.68 14.28 20.79
C ASN A 174 -8.58 13.48 20.10
N LYS A 175 -7.81 12.71 20.87
CA LYS A 175 -6.79 11.81 20.30
C LYS A 175 -7.42 10.94 19.24
N ALA A 176 -6.75 10.79 18.10
CA ALA A 176 -7.03 9.72 17.14
C ALA A 176 -7.02 8.38 17.90
N HIS A 177 -7.81 7.44 17.44
CA HIS A 177 -7.92 6.11 18.03
C HIS A 177 -6.56 5.66 18.60
N GLU A 178 -6.48 5.41 19.90
CA GLU A 178 -5.38 4.63 20.46
C GLU A 178 -5.40 3.30 19.72
N GLU A 179 -4.30 2.99 19.06
CA GLU A 179 -4.15 1.76 18.29
C GLU A 179 -4.44 0.60 19.24
N ASP A 180 -5.43 -0.21 18.89
CA ASP A 180 -5.63 -1.49 19.57
C ASP A 180 -4.31 -2.25 19.41
N GLU A 181 -3.62 -2.54 20.51
CA GLU A 181 -2.34 -3.27 20.55
C GLU A 181 -2.38 -4.58 19.75
N ARG A 182 -3.59 -5.11 19.47
CA ARG A 182 -3.81 -6.29 18.64
C ARG A 182 -3.60 -6.05 17.14
N SER A 183 -3.60 -4.80 16.70
CA SER A 183 -3.34 -4.40 15.31
C SER A 183 -1.90 -4.02 15.05
N GLN A 184 -0.99 -4.34 15.99
CA GLN A 184 0.40 -3.93 15.88
C GLN A 184 1.11 -4.65 14.73
N PRO A 185 1.82 -3.86 13.89
CA PRO A 185 2.46 -4.37 12.66
C PRO A 185 3.68 -5.26 12.88
N HIS A 186 4.15 -5.45 14.12
CA HIS A 186 5.26 -6.34 14.41
C HIS A 186 4.98 -7.82 14.08
N LEU A 187 3.73 -8.19 13.83
CA LEU A 187 3.40 -9.51 13.31
C LEU A 187 4.05 -9.81 11.96
N TYR A 188 4.45 -8.77 11.22
CA TYR A 188 5.12 -8.90 9.92
C TYR A 188 6.63 -9.02 9.99
N ASP A 189 7.22 -8.85 11.18
CA ASP A 189 8.66 -9.06 11.40
C ASP A 189 8.96 -10.33 12.21
N TYR A 190 7.93 -11.06 12.65
CA TYR A 190 8.07 -12.28 13.44
C TYR A 190 7.40 -13.47 12.78
N ILE A 191 8.21 -14.49 12.50
CA ILE A 191 7.68 -15.84 12.33
C ILE A 191 7.20 -16.27 13.72
N LYS A 192 5.90 -16.50 13.88
CA LYS A 192 5.37 -17.16 15.07
C LYS A 192 5.94 -18.58 15.08
N GLN A 193 6.99 -18.79 15.88
CA GLN A 193 7.51 -20.13 16.11
C GLN A 193 6.36 -21.00 16.65
N GLY A 194 6.06 -22.09 15.94
CA GLY A 194 5.15 -23.11 16.40
C GLY A 194 3.70 -23.01 15.92
N ALA A 195 3.32 -22.10 15.04
CA ALA A 195 2.07 -22.24 14.32
C ALA A 195 2.24 -23.39 13.30
N PRO A 196 1.46 -24.48 13.35
CA PRO A 196 1.49 -25.46 12.29
C PRO A 196 1.17 -24.74 10.97
N LEU A 197 2.03 -24.92 9.98
CA LEU A 197 1.71 -24.59 8.60
C LEU A 197 0.53 -25.50 8.23
N GLU A 198 -0.69 -25.02 8.36
CA GLU A 198 -1.81 -25.64 7.70
C GLU A 198 -1.50 -25.54 6.21
N ALA A 199 -1.06 -26.65 5.65
CA ALA A 199 -0.90 -26.80 4.23
C ALA A 199 -2.29 -26.71 3.60
N HIS A 200 -2.74 -25.51 3.33
CA HIS A 200 -3.81 -25.31 2.36
C HIS A 200 -3.20 -25.69 1.00
N GLN A 201 -3.30 -26.97 0.67
CA GLN A 201 -3.10 -27.42 -0.70
C GLN A 201 -4.22 -26.81 -1.54
N ILE A 202 -3.99 -25.59 -1.99
CA ILE A 202 -4.79 -25.02 -3.04
C ILE A 202 -4.13 -25.51 -4.33
N ASP A 203 -4.70 -26.51 -4.96
CA ASP A 203 -4.38 -26.88 -6.33
C ASP A 203 -4.81 -25.74 -7.27
N ILE A 204 -4.03 -24.68 -7.31
CA ILE A 204 -4.23 -23.58 -8.25
C ILE A 204 -3.59 -24.02 -9.56
N GLN A 205 -4.40 -24.50 -10.48
CA GLN A 205 -3.99 -24.62 -11.87
C GLN A 205 -3.95 -23.22 -12.49
N LEU A 206 -2.77 -22.61 -12.52
CA LEU A 206 -2.56 -21.35 -13.20
C LEU A 206 -2.62 -21.57 -14.71
N SER A 207 -3.60 -21.01 -15.40
CA SER A 207 -3.61 -20.87 -16.85
C SER A 207 -3.23 -19.45 -17.25
N GLU A 208 -2.57 -19.29 -18.40
CA GLU A 208 -2.18 -17.96 -18.90
C GLU A 208 -3.38 -16.98 -19.01
N ASN A 209 -4.57 -17.50 -19.32
CA ASN A 209 -5.80 -16.72 -19.44
C ASN A 209 -6.31 -16.12 -18.09
N MET A 210 -5.74 -16.57 -16.97
CA MET A 210 -6.10 -16.06 -15.63
C MET A 210 -5.20 -14.91 -15.18
N ILE A 211 -4.09 -14.68 -15.88
CA ILE A 211 -3.14 -13.64 -15.51
C ILE A 211 -3.69 -12.28 -15.91
N ASN A 212 -3.79 -11.38 -14.94
CA ASN A 212 -4.27 -10.05 -15.20
C ASN A 212 -3.14 -9.14 -15.73
N GLU A 213 -3.35 -8.54 -16.91
CA GLU A 213 -2.37 -7.66 -17.57
C GLU A 213 -1.89 -6.50 -16.69
N SER A 214 -2.76 -5.92 -15.90
CA SER A 214 -2.40 -4.81 -14.99
C SER A 214 -1.42 -5.27 -13.89
N LYS A 215 -1.48 -6.54 -13.47
CA LYS A 215 -0.52 -7.10 -12.53
C LYS A 215 0.83 -7.34 -13.17
N LEU A 216 0.85 -7.83 -14.41
CA LEU A 216 2.06 -7.93 -15.22
C LEU A 216 2.68 -6.55 -15.45
N TYR A 217 1.88 -5.53 -15.67
CA TYR A 217 2.36 -4.16 -15.82
C TYR A 217 3.22 -3.72 -14.63
N TYR A 218 2.72 -3.86 -13.40
CA TYR A 218 3.49 -3.48 -12.21
C TYR A 218 4.69 -4.38 -11.94
N LEU A 219 4.59 -5.65 -12.27
CA LEU A 219 5.73 -6.57 -12.19
C LEU A 219 6.85 -6.13 -13.15
N ASN A 220 6.50 -5.86 -14.41
CA ASN A 220 7.43 -5.35 -15.43
C ASN A 220 8.00 -3.99 -15.02
N LYS A 221 7.17 -3.08 -14.54
CA LYS A 221 7.59 -1.76 -14.06
C LYS A 221 8.59 -1.86 -12.89
N THR A 222 8.42 -2.85 -12.02
CA THR A 222 9.39 -3.14 -10.95
C THR A 222 10.70 -3.66 -11.53
N ALA A 223 10.66 -4.58 -12.47
CA ALA A 223 11.86 -5.12 -13.13
C ALA A 223 12.62 -4.04 -13.92
N GLU A 224 11.92 -3.19 -14.65
CA GLU A 224 12.50 -2.04 -15.36
C GLU A 224 13.18 -1.06 -14.41
N LEU A 225 12.53 -0.75 -13.29
CA LEU A 225 13.10 0.12 -12.25
C LEU A 225 14.38 -0.48 -11.67
N CYS A 226 14.39 -1.77 -11.34
CA CYS A 226 15.56 -2.47 -10.82
C CYS A 226 16.69 -2.44 -11.86
N THR A 227 16.38 -2.72 -13.12
CA THR A 227 17.36 -2.70 -14.22
C THR A 227 17.95 -1.29 -14.40
N ALA A 228 17.12 -0.26 -14.47
CA ALA A 228 17.54 1.12 -14.64
C ALA A 228 18.45 1.63 -13.50
N ARG A 229 18.24 1.10 -12.30
CA ARG A 229 18.99 1.45 -11.08
C ARG A 229 20.12 0.48 -10.74
N LYS A 230 20.36 -0.54 -11.58
CA LYS A 230 21.34 -1.62 -11.37
C LYS A 230 21.13 -2.35 -10.02
N VAL A 231 19.87 -2.53 -9.66
CA VAL A 231 19.43 -3.29 -8.48
C VAL A 231 19.09 -4.70 -8.95
N ARG A 232 19.48 -5.69 -8.15
CA ARG A 232 19.17 -7.11 -8.42
C ARG A 232 17.80 -7.49 -7.91
#